data_e6e2d3956e7c78cd31fb8008784c3abd
#
_entry.id   e6e2d3956e7c78cd31fb8008784c3abd
#
_cell.length_a   1.000
_cell.length_b   1.000
_cell.length_c   1.000
_cell.angle_alpha   90.00
_cell.angle_beta   90.00
_cell.angle_gamma   90.00
#
_symmetry.space_group_name_H-M   'P 1'
#
loop_
_entity.id
_entity.type
_entity.pdbx_description
1 polymer ?
#
loop_
_entity_poly.entity_id
_entity_poly.type
_entity_poly.pdbx_seq_one_letter_code
_entity_poly.pdbx_strand_id
1 'polypeptide(L)'
;GLITEEERYKEVVETWKATDDMLTEALLTGLDKYNNIFMMADSGARGSDKQIKQLAGMRGLMADTTGRTIELPIKSNFREGLDVLEYFMSAHGARKGMADTALRTADSGYLTRRLVDVSQELIIHDTDCVKPGQPIPGMYVSAFMDGNEEIESLQERITGRFSAEDIKDKDGNVIVKANHMITPRRAERVMKKGVDENGNAL
;
A
#
# COMPACT_ATOMS: atom_id res chain seq x y z
N GLY A 1 -20.85 -23.53 -23.24
CA GLY A 1 -19.91 -24.41 -23.91
C GLY A 1 -18.76 -23.69 -24.60
N LEU A 2 -18.69 -22.33 -24.54
CA LEU A 2 -17.59 -21.53 -25.13
C LEU A 2 -16.50 -21.21 -24.12
N ILE A 3 -16.83 -21.12 -22.85
CA ILE A 3 -15.90 -20.82 -21.77
C ILE A 3 -16.05 -21.83 -20.63
N THR A 4 -15.00 -22.02 -19.87
CA THR A 4 -15.02 -22.85 -18.67
C THR A 4 -15.68 -22.10 -17.51
N GLU A 5 -16.12 -22.81 -16.48
CA GLU A 5 -16.73 -22.20 -15.27
C GLU A 5 -15.72 -21.32 -14.53
N GLU A 6 -14.44 -21.69 -14.56
CA GLU A 6 -13.37 -20.90 -13.92
C GLU A 6 -13.11 -19.58 -14.65
N GLU A 7 -13.10 -19.63 -16.00
CA GLU A 7 -12.99 -18.41 -16.82
C GLU A 7 -14.20 -17.49 -16.60
N ARG A 8 -15.41 -18.05 -16.59
CA ARG A 8 -16.62 -17.28 -16.29
C ARG A 8 -16.52 -16.58 -14.93
N TYR A 9 -16.13 -17.31 -13.89
CA TYR A 9 -15.96 -16.77 -12.55
C TYR A 9 -14.95 -15.64 -12.54
N LYS A 10 -13.80 -15.82 -13.17
CA LYS A 10 -12.76 -14.81 -13.25
C LYS A 10 -13.25 -13.53 -13.93
N GLU A 11 -13.88 -13.64 -15.07
CA GLU A 11 -14.45 -12.51 -15.81
C GLU A 11 -15.52 -11.74 -14.99
N VAL A 12 -16.37 -12.45 -14.29
CA VAL A 12 -17.40 -11.84 -13.41
C VAL A 12 -16.71 -11.05 -12.29
N VAL A 13 -15.72 -11.63 -11.61
CA VAL A 13 -15.00 -10.97 -10.51
C VAL A 13 -14.23 -9.75 -11.01
N GLU A 14 -13.55 -9.86 -12.17
CA GLU A 14 -12.82 -8.74 -12.77
C GLU A 14 -13.74 -7.60 -13.18
N THR A 15 -14.88 -7.91 -13.78
CA THR A 15 -15.89 -6.90 -14.15
C THR A 15 -16.41 -6.15 -12.92
N TRP A 16 -16.68 -6.86 -11.83
CA TRP A 16 -17.14 -6.21 -10.58
C TRP A 16 -16.03 -5.40 -9.91
N LYS A 17 -14.78 -5.85 -9.96
CA LYS A 17 -13.65 -5.05 -9.47
C LYS A 17 -13.49 -3.74 -10.27
N ALA A 18 -13.52 -3.82 -11.58
CA ALA A 18 -13.44 -2.63 -12.42
C ALA A 18 -14.59 -1.63 -12.15
N THR A 19 -15.81 -2.16 -11.92
CA THR A 19 -16.96 -1.35 -11.55
C THR A 19 -16.77 -0.69 -10.18
N ASP A 20 -16.21 -1.42 -9.22
CA ASP A 20 -15.91 -0.94 -7.87
C ASP A 20 -14.87 0.20 -7.89
N ASP A 21 -13.84 0.08 -8.71
CA ASP A 21 -12.80 1.10 -8.89
C ASP A 21 -13.38 2.36 -9.52
N MET A 22 -14.15 2.23 -10.60
CA MET A 22 -14.84 3.37 -11.23
C MET A 22 -15.80 4.08 -10.27
N LEU A 23 -16.53 3.33 -9.46
CA LEU A 23 -17.43 3.89 -8.45
C LEU A 23 -16.67 4.64 -7.37
N THR A 24 -15.54 4.11 -6.93
CA THR A 24 -14.67 4.75 -5.93
C THR A 24 -14.13 6.08 -6.44
N GLU A 25 -13.64 6.12 -7.67
CA GLU A 25 -13.16 7.34 -8.30
C GLU A 25 -14.26 8.38 -8.47
N ALA A 26 -15.44 7.96 -8.95
CA ALA A 26 -16.58 8.84 -9.10
C ALA A 26 -17.07 9.42 -7.76
N LEU A 27 -17.07 8.60 -6.71
CA LEU A 27 -17.45 9.00 -5.37
C LEU A 27 -16.48 10.05 -4.81
N LEU A 28 -15.18 9.79 -4.87
CA LEU A 28 -14.16 10.71 -4.34
C LEU A 28 -14.13 12.03 -5.11
N THR A 29 -14.31 11.98 -6.43
CA THR A 29 -14.37 13.18 -7.27
C THR A 29 -15.66 13.99 -7.03
N GLY A 30 -16.77 13.33 -6.71
CA GLY A 30 -18.06 13.96 -6.44
C GLY A 30 -18.21 14.53 -5.03
N LEU A 31 -17.33 14.19 -4.09
CA LEU A 31 -17.37 14.72 -2.74
C LEU A 31 -16.83 16.14 -2.69
N ASP A 32 -17.52 17.01 -1.91
CA ASP A 32 -17.02 18.33 -1.61
C ASP A 32 -15.73 18.25 -0.77
N LYS A 33 -14.70 18.99 -1.16
CA LYS A 33 -13.41 19.06 -0.44
C LYS A 33 -13.54 19.55 1.00
N TYR A 34 -14.58 20.31 1.30
CA TYR A 34 -14.90 20.79 2.66
C TYR A 34 -15.82 19.86 3.44
N ASN A 35 -16.17 18.69 2.86
CA ASN A 35 -16.90 17.67 3.60
C ASN A 35 -16.00 17.13 4.73
N ASN A 36 -16.55 17.06 5.94
CA ASN A 36 -15.81 16.62 7.12
C ASN A 36 -15.21 15.22 6.97
N ILE A 37 -15.93 14.29 6.34
CA ILE A 37 -15.47 12.92 6.11
C ILE A 37 -14.35 12.91 5.09
N PHE A 38 -14.48 13.69 4.00
CA PHE A 38 -13.44 13.82 3.00
C PHE A 38 -12.16 14.40 3.62
N MET A 39 -12.25 15.47 4.38
CA MET A 39 -11.09 16.08 5.04
C MET A 39 -10.38 15.13 5.99
N MET A 40 -11.11 14.31 6.76
CA MET A 40 -10.50 13.31 7.66
C MET A 40 -9.74 12.23 6.89
N ALA A 41 -10.28 11.75 5.78
CA ALA A 41 -9.65 10.72 4.97
C ALA A 41 -8.47 11.27 4.15
N ASP A 42 -8.62 12.43 3.52
CA ASP A 42 -7.59 13.09 2.71
C ASP A 42 -6.36 13.49 3.54
N SER A 43 -6.58 13.96 4.76
CA SER A 43 -5.50 14.28 5.71
C SER A 43 -4.80 13.05 6.29
N GLY A 44 -5.33 11.85 6.11
CA GLY A 44 -4.83 10.62 6.71
C GLY A 44 -5.06 10.50 8.22
N ALA A 45 -5.83 11.43 8.83
CA ALA A 45 -6.10 11.42 10.28
C ALA A 45 -6.97 10.23 10.68
N ARG A 46 -7.99 9.94 9.91
CA ARG A 46 -8.90 8.80 10.17
C ARG A 46 -9.69 8.44 8.92
N GLY A 47 -9.89 7.13 8.73
CA GLY A 47 -10.66 6.61 7.61
C GLY A 47 -9.82 6.32 6.38
N SER A 48 -10.46 5.65 5.44
CA SER A 48 -9.88 5.34 4.11
C SER A 48 -10.98 5.41 3.05
N ASP A 49 -10.57 5.53 1.79
CA ASP A 49 -11.48 5.55 0.64
C ASP A 49 -12.41 4.35 0.62
N LYS A 50 -11.90 3.17 1.00
CA LYS A 50 -12.69 1.95 1.12
C LYS A 50 -13.81 2.06 2.15
N GLN A 51 -13.59 2.75 3.26
CA GLN A 51 -14.62 2.96 4.29
C GLN A 51 -15.67 3.98 3.83
N ILE A 52 -15.26 5.07 3.17
CA ILE A 52 -16.18 6.05 2.59
C ILE A 52 -17.08 5.38 1.54
N LYS A 53 -16.50 4.53 0.68
CA LYS A 53 -17.22 3.78 -0.32
C LYS A 53 -18.31 2.88 0.29
N GLN A 54 -18.00 2.18 1.36
CA GLN A 54 -18.97 1.31 2.05
C GLN A 54 -20.11 2.10 2.70
N LEU A 55 -19.89 3.36 3.07
CA LEU A 55 -20.92 4.21 3.67
C LEU A 55 -21.85 4.84 2.64
N ALA A 56 -21.33 5.28 1.50
CA ALA A 56 -22.06 6.10 0.54
C ALA A 56 -22.15 5.51 -0.88
N GLY A 57 -21.34 4.52 -1.20
CA GLY A 57 -21.28 3.89 -2.52
C GLY A 57 -21.87 2.48 -2.53
N MET A 58 -21.03 1.50 -2.68
CA MET A 58 -21.37 0.08 -2.73
C MET A 58 -20.38 -0.69 -1.84
N ARG A 59 -20.88 -1.68 -1.11
CA ARG A 59 -19.99 -2.50 -0.28
C ARG A 59 -19.08 -3.41 -1.12
N GLY A 60 -19.57 -3.91 -2.25
CA GLY A 60 -18.81 -4.66 -3.23
C GLY A 60 -18.72 -6.16 -2.97
N LEU A 61 -17.69 -6.79 -3.52
CA LEU A 61 -17.48 -8.23 -3.40
C LEU A 61 -17.01 -8.60 -2.00
N MET A 62 -17.56 -9.69 -1.47
CA MET A 62 -17.19 -10.26 -0.18
C MET A 62 -16.43 -11.57 -0.36
N ALA A 63 -15.53 -11.86 0.57
CA ALA A 63 -14.86 -13.15 0.64
C ALA A 63 -15.62 -14.12 1.55
N ASP A 64 -15.69 -15.39 1.12
CA ASP A 64 -16.16 -16.48 1.93
C ASP A 64 -15.16 -16.83 3.06
N THR A 65 -15.54 -17.68 3.98
CA THR A 65 -14.69 -18.18 5.07
C THR A 65 -13.41 -18.86 4.58
N THR A 66 -13.44 -19.45 3.38
CA THR A 66 -12.28 -20.08 2.72
C THR A 66 -11.34 -19.07 2.06
N GLY A 67 -11.75 -17.79 1.91
CA GLY A 67 -11.00 -16.76 1.21
C GLY A 67 -11.36 -16.60 -0.27
N ARG A 68 -12.24 -17.46 -0.81
CA ARG A 68 -12.75 -17.31 -2.18
C ARG A 68 -13.73 -16.14 -2.25
N THR A 69 -13.65 -15.35 -3.31
CA THR A 69 -14.58 -14.22 -3.53
C THR A 69 -15.95 -14.76 -3.93
N ILE A 70 -17.00 -14.27 -3.29
CA ILE A 70 -18.38 -14.57 -3.67
C ILE A 70 -18.73 -13.74 -4.90
N GLU A 71 -19.25 -14.37 -5.96
CA GLU A 71 -19.56 -13.72 -7.23
C GLU A 71 -20.66 -12.66 -7.13
N LEU A 72 -21.57 -12.82 -6.17
CA LEU A 72 -22.66 -11.89 -5.95
C LEU A 72 -22.17 -10.70 -5.10
N PRO A 73 -22.08 -9.48 -5.66
CA PRO A 73 -21.66 -8.32 -4.91
C PRO A 73 -22.79 -7.79 -4.03
N ILE A 74 -22.41 -7.14 -2.94
CA ILE A 74 -23.33 -6.34 -2.14
C ILE A 74 -23.42 -4.95 -2.78
N LYS A 75 -24.55 -4.65 -3.43
CA LYS A 75 -24.78 -3.40 -4.12
C LYS A 75 -25.18 -2.26 -3.19
N SER A 76 -25.78 -2.60 -2.06
CA SER A 76 -26.23 -1.63 -1.05
C SER A 76 -25.02 -1.06 -0.26
N ASN A 77 -25.22 0.11 0.30
CA ASN A 77 -24.33 0.75 1.25
C ASN A 77 -24.92 0.75 2.67
N PHE A 78 -24.14 1.15 3.65
CA PHE A 78 -24.60 1.20 5.03
C PHE A 78 -25.66 2.28 5.28
N ARG A 79 -25.69 3.35 4.47
CA ARG A 79 -26.70 4.40 4.61
C ARG A 79 -28.08 3.92 4.20
N GLU A 80 -28.17 3.15 3.12
CA GLU A 80 -29.43 2.56 2.64
C GLU A 80 -29.89 1.37 3.49
N GLY A 81 -28.94 0.68 4.06
CA GLY A 81 -29.13 -0.58 4.75
C GLY A 81 -28.95 -1.78 3.83
N LEU A 82 -28.63 -2.91 4.42
CA LEU A 82 -28.39 -4.17 3.70
C LEU A 82 -29.66 -5.02 3.73
N ASP A 83 -29.92 -5.74 2.66
CA ASP A 83 -30.91 -6.81 2.64
C ASP A 83 -30.46 -8.00 3.51
N VAL A 84 -31.37 -8.85 3.91
CA VAL A 84 -31.09 -9.98 4.79
C VAL A 84 -30.00 -10.90 4.24
N LEU A 85 -30.05 -11.19 2.93
CA LEU A 85 -29.02 -12.00 2.26
C LEU A 85 -27.67 -11.30 2.23
N GLU A 86 -27.65 -10.02 1.91
CA GLU A 86 -26.43 -9.20 1.89
C GLU A 86 -25.80 -9.09 3.28
N TYR A 87 -26.63 -8.91 4.30
CA TYR A 87 -26.19 -8.91 5.70
C TYR A 87 -25.56 -10.25 6.09
N PHE A 88 -26.18 -11.37 5.71
CA PHE A 88 -25.67 -12.70 6.00
C PHE A 88 -24.30 -12.94 5.34
N MET A 89 -24.14 -12.57 4.06
CA MET A 89 -22.85 -12.63 3.37
C MET A 89 -21.80 -11.75 4.05
N SER A 90 -22.19 -10.57 4.48
CA SER A 90 -21.31 -9.65 5.22
C SER A 90 -20.83 -10.23 6.55
N ALA A 91 -21.67 -10.98 7.24
CA ALA A 91 -21.37 -11.55 8.55
C ALA A 91 -20.22 -12.58 8.48
N HIS A 92 -20.09 -13.32 7.38
CA HIS A 92 -18.97 -14.23 7.16
C HIS A 92 -17.62 -13.50 7.15
N GLY A 93 -17.51 -12.41 6.38
CA GLY A 93 -16.32 -11.59 6.33
C GLY A 93 -16.00 -10.92 7.67
N ALA A 94 -17.00 -10.43 8.37
CA ALA A 94 -16.82 -9.82 9.69
C ALA A 94 -16.32 -10.83 10.73
N ARG A 95 -16.89 -12.03 10.77
CA ARG A 95 -16.45 -13.12 11.67
C ARG A 95 -15.01 -13.54 11.37
N LYS A 96 -14.68 -13.73 10.09
CA LYS A 96 -13.31 -14.05 9.68
C LYS A 96 -12.33 -12.94 10.09
N GLY A 97 -12.65 -11.68 9.86
CA GLY A 97 -11.82 -10.54 10.24
C GLY A 97 -11.57 -10.47 11.74
N MET A 98 -12.57 -10.74 12.58
CA MET A 98 -12.38 -10.81 14.04
C MET A 98 -11.46 -11.95 14.46
N ALA A 99 -11.65 -13.14 13.90
CA ALA A 99 -10.80 -14.30 14.18
C ALA A 99 -9.35 -14.06 13.72
N ASP A 100 -9.15 -13.57 12.50
CA ASP A 100 -7.84 -13.26 11.94
C ASP A 100 -7.10 -12.19 12.77
N THR A 101 -7.80 -11.17 13.23
CA THR A 101 -7.23 -10.13 14.10
C THR A 101 -6.73 -10.72 15.41
N ALA A 102 -7.53 -11.57 16.06
CA ALA A 102 -7.16 -12.20 17.32
C ALA A 102 -5.91 -13.09 17.19
N LEU A 103 -5.82 -13.88 16.11
CA LEU A 103 -4.66 -14.74 15.83
C LEU A 103 -3.41 -13.92 15.48
N ARG A 104 -3.55 -12.94 14.60
CA ARG A 104 -2.43 -12.09 14.14
C ARG A 104 -1.81 -11.27 15.27
N THR A 105 -2.58 -10.90 16.28
CA THR A 105 -2.08 -10.19 17.46
C THR A 105 -1.02 -11.01 18.19
N ALA A 106 -1.22 -12.32 18.35
CA ALA A 106 -0.25 -13.21 18.98
C ALA A 106 1.06 -13.30 18.17
N ASP A 107 0.96 -13.45 16.84
CA ASP A 107 2.12 -13.54 15.95
C ASP A 107 2.93 -12.24 15.95
N SER A 108 2.24 -11.09 15.89
CA SER A 108 2.87 -9.77 15.98
C SER A 108 3.58 -9.58 17.33
N GLY A 109 2.94 -9.97 18.42
CA GLY A 109 3.54 -9.88 19.76
C GLY A 109 4.81 -10.76 19.90
N TYR A 110 4.77 -11.98 19.41
CA TYR A 110 5.93 -12.86 19.41
C TYR A 110 7.07 -12.35 18.53
N LEU A 111 6.77 -11.84 17.33
CA LEU A 111 7.76 -11.21 16.47
C LEU A 111 8.43 -10.02 17.15
N THR A 112 7.62 -9.12 17.71
CA THR A 112 8.12 -7.93 18.42
C THR A 112 9.05 -8.32 19.59
N ARG A 113 8.66 -9.30 20.38
CA ARG A 113 9.49 -9.81 21.49
C ARG A 113 10.85 -10.30 20.98
N ARG A 114 10.88 -11.12 19.94
CA ARG A 114 12.14 -11.62 19.36
C ARG A 114 13.04 -10.52 18.84
N LEU A 115 12.45 -9.51 18.20
CA LEU A 115 13.19 -8.35 17.70
C LEU A 115 13.79 -7.53 18.84
N VAL A 116 13.04 -7.31 19.92
CA VAL A 116 13.53 -6.60 21.12
C VAL A 116 14.64 -7.40 21.77
N ASP A 117 14.49 -8.71 21.95
CA ASP A 117 15.51 -9.57 22.57
C ASP A 117 16.85 -9.54 21.81
N VAL A 118 16.80 -9.49 20.46
CA VAL A 118 18.01 -9.39 19.63
C VAL A 118 18.60 -7.97 19.63
N SER A 119 17.76 -6.93 19.63
CA SER A 119 18.23 -5.56 19.49
C SER A 119 18.60 -4.88 20.82
N GLN A 120 18.25 -5.45 21.98
CA GLN A 120 18.50 -4.81 23.28
C GLN A 120 20.00 -4.65 23.61
N GLU A 121 20.86 -5.48 23.01
CA GLU A 121 22.31 -5.40 23.22
C GLU A 121 23.00 -4.39 22.29
N LEU A 122 22.26 -3.84 21.30
CA LEU A 122 22.81 -2.85 20.37
C LEU A 122 22.90 -1.48 21.05
N ILE A 123 24.11 -1.04 21.33
CA ILE A 123 24.39 0.25 21.94
C ILE A 123 25.21 1.09 20.96
N ILE A 124 24.74 2.32 20.72
CA ILE A 124 25.47 3.29 19.90
C ILE A 124 26.53 3.94 20.77
N HIS A 125 27.81 3.71 20.47
CA HIS A 125 28.95 4.27 21.19
C HIS A 125 29.50 5.54 20.58
N ASP A 126 29.51 5.61 19.25
CA ASP A 126 30.10 6.73 18.51
C ASP A 126 29.04 7.75 18.10
N THR A 127 29.38 9.03 18.19
CA THR A 127 28.49 10.14 17.78
C THR A 127 28.37 10.18 16.25
N ASP A 128 29.45 9.84 15.55
CA ASP A 128 29.51 9.78 14.09
C ASP A 128 30.39 8.59 13.68
N CYS A 129 29.86 7.71 12.85
CA CYS A 129 30.59 6.56 12.35
C CYS A 129 31.51 6.90 11.16
N VAL A 130 31.40 8.11 10.62
CA VAL A 130 32.20 8.56 9.47
C VAL A 130 33.32 9.50 9.93
N LYS A 131 34.56 9.13 9.66
CA LYS A 131 35.71 10.00 9.95
C LYS A 131 35.77 11.16 8.93
N PRO A 132 36.24 12.35 9.34
CA PRO A 132 36.38 13.47 8.43
C PRO A 132 37.21 13.08 7.18
N GLY A 133 36.67 13.34 5.99
CA GLY A 133 37.30 13.01 4.70
C GLY A 133 37.05 11.62 4.15
N GLN A 134 36.27 10.77 4.85
CA GLN A 134 35.80 9.49 4.32
C GLN A 134 34.45 9.63 3.63
N PRO A 135 34.17 8.85 2.57
CA PRO A 135 32.86 8.83 1.95
C PRO A 135 31.82 8.28 2.94
N ILE A 136 30.61 8.80 2.85
CA ILE A 136 29.48 8.33 3.67
C ILE A 136 29.15 6.89 3.26
N PRO A 137 29.13 5.93 4.19
CA PRO A 137 28.75 4.56 3.88
C PRO A 137 27.26 4.50 3.48
N GLY A 138 26.98 3.88 2.35
CA GLY A 138 25.63 3.71 1.83
C GLY A 138 25.35 2.26 1.47
N MET A 139 24.11 1.98 1.20
CA MET A 139 23.63 0.69 0.69
C MET A 139 22.98 0.93 -0.66
N TYR A 140 23.31 0.11 -1.65
CA TYR A 140 22.54 0.06 -2.89
C TYR A 140 21.20 -0.59 -2.64
N VAL A 141 20.14 0.01 -3.13
CA VAL A 141 18.76 -0.50 -2.99
C VAL A 141 18.15 -0.65 -4.37
N SER A 142 17.39 -1.73 -4.55
CA SER A 142 16.58 -2.00 -5.72
C SER A 142 15.13 -2.25 -5.29
N ALA A 143 14.20 -2.32 -6.22
CA ALA A 143 12.85 -2.79 -5.93
C ALA A 143 12.89 -4.20 -5.32
N PHE A 144 11.97 -4.48 -4.41
CA PHE A 144 11.86 -5.80 -3.81
C PHE A 144 10.91 -6.66 -4.65
N MET A 145 11.47 -7.67 -5.30
CA MET A 145 10.76 -8.56 -6.20
C MET A 145 10.61 -9.95 -5.60
N ASP A 146 9.44 -10.56 -5.77
CA ASP A 146 9.23 -11.99 -5.54
C ASP A 146 8.88 -12.65 -6.88
N GLY A 147 9.88 -13.30 -7.49
CA GLY A 147 9.77 -13.77 -8.86
C GLY A 147 9.53 -12.62 -9.85
N ASN A 148 8.34 -12.55 -10.43
CA ASN A 148 7.93 -11.50 -11.36
C ASN A 148 7.00 -10.44 -10.72
N GLU A 149 6.66 -10.58 -9.47
CA GLU A 149 5.78 -9.64 -8.75
C GLU A 149 6.61 -8.65 -7.95
N GLU A 150 6.32 -7.36 -8.12
CA GLU A 150 6.94 -6.29 -7.34
C GLU A 150 6.19 -6.13 -6.02
N ILE A 151 6.84 -6.48 -4.89
CA ILE A 151 6.27 -6.37 -3.55
C ILE A 151 6.41 -4.94 -3.01
N GLU A 152 7.57 -4.33 -3.20
CA GLU A 152 7.86 -2.96 -2.75
C GLU A 152 8.64 -2.22 -3.82
N SER A 153 8.09 -1.12 -4.30
CA SER A 153 8.70 -0.32 -5.35
C SER A 153 9.99 0.37 -4.89
N LEU A 154 10.90 0.60 -5.82
CA LEU A 154 12.10 1.40 -5.53
C LEU A 154 11.73 2.77 -4.99
N GLN A 155 10.65 3.39 -5.50
CA GLN A 155 10.17 4.69 -5.04
C GLN A 155 9.81 4.67 -3.55
N GLU A 156 9.11 3.65 -3.07
CA GLU A 156 8.75 3.50 -1.66
C GLU A 156 9.98 3.28 -0.79
N ARG A 157 10.91 2.45 -1.24
CA ARG A 157 12.13 2.13 -0.51
C ARG A 157 13.07 3.31 -0.31
N ILE A 158 13.18 4.21 -1.29
CA ILE A 158 14.05 5.39 -1.21
C ILE A 158 13.38 6.58 -0.54
N THR A 159 12.06 6.63 -0.48
CA THR A 159 11.32 7.75 0.12
C THR A 159 11.62 7.86 1.61
N GLY A 160 11.97 9.08 2.06
CA GLY A 160 12.33 9.35 3.45
C GLY A 160 13.76 8.95 3.83
N ARG A 161 14.54 8.41 2.90
CA ARG A 161 15.98 8.09 3.13
C ARG A 161 16.86 9.25 2.71
N PHE A 162 18.12 9.23 3.17
CA PHE A 162 19.14 10.17 2.76
C PHE A 162 20.01 9.54 1.67
N SER A 163 20.31 10.31 0.63
CA SER A 163 21.20 9.88 -0.43
C SER A 163 22.66 9.91 0.05
N ALA A 164 23.42 8.84 -0.16
CA ALA A 164 24.85 8.81 0.12
C ALA A 164 25.65 9.56 -0.95
N GLU A 165 25.17 9.58 -2.20
CA GLU A 165 25.80 10.18 -3.35
C GLU A 165 24.82 11.10 -4.10
N ASP A 166 25.37 11.91 -5.04
CA ASP A 166 24.57 12.75 -5.91
C ASP A 166 23.79 11.87 -6.91
N ILE A 167 22.48 11.86 -6.84
CA ILE A 167 21.62 11.19 -7.82
C ILE A 167 21.42 12.13 -9.01
N LYS A 168 21.83 11.67 -10.20
CA LYS A 168 21.86 12.47 -11.43
C LYS A 168 20.81 11.98 -12.44
N ASP A 169 20.44 12.88 -13.34
CA ASP A 169 19.66 12.62 -14.55
C ASP A 169 20.58 12.16 -15.69
N LYS A 170 20.03 11.65 -16.77
CA LYS A 170 20.75 11.30 -18.02
C LYS A 170 21.54 12.48 -18.59
N ASP A 171 21.08 13.69 -18.37
CA ASP A 171 21.74 14.94 -18.79
C ASP A 171 22.82 15.41 -17.80
N GLY A 172 23.11 14.66 -16.73
CA GLY A 172 24.09 15.00 -15.71
C GLY A 172 23.61 16.00 -14.66
N ASN A 173 22.34 16.43 -14.71
CA ASN A 173 21.78 17.33 -13.70
C ASN A 173 21.53 16.59 -12.40
N VAL A 174 21.87 17.21 -11.28
CA VAL A 174 21.64 16.63 -9.94
C VAL A 174 20.19 16.75 -9.55
N ILE A 175 19.51 15.61 -9.36
CA ILE A 175 18.12 15.54 -8.85
C ILE A 175 18.12 15.63 -7.34
N VAL A 176 19.00 14.86 -6.68
CA VAL A 176 19.17 14.86 -5.22
C VAL A 176 20.67 14.92 -4.92
N LYS A 177 21.08 15.87 -4.09
CA LYS A 177 22.47 15.98 -3.65
C LYS A 177 22.77 14.95 -2.56
N ALA A 178 24.02 14.54 -2.45
CA ALA A 178 24.52 13.74 -1.35
C ALA A 178 24.12 14.33 0.01
N ASN A 179 23.85 13.48 0.96
CA ASN A 179 23.41 13.82 2.32
C ASN A 179 22.10 14.67 2.39
N HIS A 180 21.23 14.52 1.39
CA HIS A 180 19.91 15.16 1.40
C HIS A 180 18.80 14.11 1.44
N MET A 181 17.75 14.43 2.16
CA MET A 181 16.57 13.56 2.26
C MET A 181 15.82 13.48 0.93
N ILE A 182 15.48 12.26 0.54
CA ILE A 182 14.68 11.97 -0.65
C ILE A 182 13.20 12.09 -0.25
N THR A 183 12.61 13.25 -0.53
CA THR A 183 11.18 13.48 -0.31
C THR A 183 10.34 12.73 -1.36
N PRO A 184 9.03 12.48 -1.14
CA PRO A 184 8.18 11.80 -2.13
C PRO A 184 8.23 12.42 -3.53
N ARG A 185 8.24 13.75 -3.62
CA ARG A 185 8.38 14.47 -4.91
C ARG A 185 9.75 14.26 -5.58
N ARG A 186 10.83 14.14 -4.77
CA ARG A 186 12.16 13.84 -5.29
C ARG A 186 12.25 12.38 -5.72
N ALA A 187 11.69 11.45 -4.95
CA ALA A 187 11.61 10.04 -5.32
C ALA A 187 10.89 9.84 -6.67
N GLU A 188 9.77 10.50 -6.88
CA GLU A 188 9.06 10.48 -8.17
C GLU A 188 9.91 11.02 -9.33
N ARG A 189 10.71 12.07 -9.09
CA ARG A 189 11.63 12.58 -10.10
C ARG A 189 12.78 11.62 -10.38
N VAL A 190 13.28 10.94 -9.35
CA VAL A 190 14.32 9.92 -9.51
C VAL A 190 13.80 8.78 -10.37
N MET A 191 12.59 8.29 -10.13
CA MET A 191 11.97 7.24 -10.95
C MET A 191 11.73 7.65 -12.40
N LYS A 192 11.39 8.92 -12.64
CA LYS A 192 11.12 9.42 -14.01
C LYS A 192 12.38 9.76 -14.81
N LYS A 193 13.44 10.14 -14.17
CA LYS A 193 14.62 10.75 -14.82
C LYS A 193 15.97 10.23 -14.33
N GLY A 194 15.97 9.53 -13.20
CA GLY A 194 17.21 9.03 -12.62
C GLY A 194 17.86 7.95 -13.46
N VAL A 195 19.14 7.79 -13.27
CA VAL A 195 19.94 6.71 -13.89
C VAL A 195 20.67 5.93 -12.80
N ASP A 196 20.89 4.64 -13.07
CA ASP A 196 21.72 3.78 -12.24
C ASP A 196 23.22 4.13 -12.38
N GLU A 197 24.07 3.44 -11.66
CA GLU A 197 25.53 3.58 -11.74
C GLU A 197 26.10 3.33 -13.13
N ASN A 198 25.38 2.60 -13.98
CA ASN A 198 25.76 2.28 -15.36
C ASN A 198 25.17 3.27 -16.38
N GLY A 199 24.39 4.28 -15.93
CA GLY A 199 23.75 5.26 -16.79
C GLY A 199 22.45 4.79 -17.44
N ASN A 200 21.88 3.64 -17.01
CA ASN A 200 20.57 3.17 -17.48
C ASN A 200 19.44 3.88 -16.71
N ALA A 201 18.27 3.99 -17.33
CA ALA A 201 17.08 4.51 -16.63
C ALA A 201 16.69 3.57 -15.47
N LEU A 202 16.38 4.19 -14.34
CA LEU A 202 15.82 3.51 -13.18
C LEU A 202 14.38 3.06 -13.45
#